data_c695f80a63f3cab84ea885e12fafd566
#
_entry.id   c695f80a63f3cab84ea885e12fafd566
#
_cell.length_a   1.000
_cell.length_b   1.000
_cell.length_c   1.000
_cell.angle_alpha   90.00
_cell.angle_beta   90.00
_cell.angle_gamma   90.00
#
_symmetry.space_group_name_H-M   'P 1'
#
loop_
_entity.id
_entity.type
_entity.pdbx_description
1 polymer ?
#
loop_
_entity_poly.entity_id
_entity_poly.type
_entity_poly.pdbx_seq_one_letter_code
_entity_poly.pdbx_strand_id
1 'polypeptide(L)'
;MELKLYKRENYLRKIRAFYHDTGLIKVITGVRRCGKSCLMLTIRDELIKQGVPKSNIAFINLRKRGYMGIKTPYQLETVIDKELKAKGTKYLFIDEIQKVKGFEDVIEAYREEEDYSIFITGSNSYLLSGELVTELTGRYIEFEMFTLTFEEYLGMKKFYKQKIDPNLDIELQNYIIEGGFPKALEYNSLADKRTYVRNVINEIYEKDIKKRIQIRNKEAFDKIQTYIINNFGSTTSISNIYDELTKSGIAVKRTTLVRYVQALIDAKILYQCKRFDVKSRRSLKGEQKYYLADLSFYFVNNVDNRINYGPVLENIVYQYARSTDYEVSVGKIGRLECDFIIRDQMLNYAYIQVAMTIMDSRETEDREYRVLEKIRDNYPKYVLTRNDLIQQRSGIIHRNIGDVITSHSIFT
;
A
#
# COMPACT_ATOMS: atom_id res chain seq x y z
N MET A 1 5.21 -24.17 -20.07
CA MET A 1 3.91 -23.75 -19.50
C MET A 1 3.98 -22.24 -19.28
N GLU A 2 3.16 -21.46 -19.98
CA GLU A 2 3.07 -20.02 -19.71
C GLU A 2 2.53 -19.80 -18.30
N LEU A 3 3.23 -18.99 -17.52
CA LEU A 3 2.81 -18.63 -16.15
C LEU A 3 1.53 -17.79 -16.27
N LYS A 4 0.38 -18.37 -15.93
CA LYS A 4 -0.84 -17.58 -15.85
C LYS A 4 -0.73 -16.62 -14.66
N LEU A 5 -0.85 -15.33 -14.92
CA LEU A 5 -0.80 -14.28 -13.92
C LEU A 5 -2.20 -13.73 -13.66
N TYR A 6 -2.55 -13.54 -12.39
CA TYR A 6 -3.74 -12.78 -12.02
C TYR A 6 -3.54 -11.31 -12.40
N LYS A 7 -4.49 -10.77 -13.17
CA LYS A 7 -4.44 -9.38 -13.61
C LYS A 7 -5.01 -8.46 -12.54
N ARG A 8 -4.18 -7.59 -12.01
CA ARG A 8 -4.61 -6.53 -11.09
C ARG A 8 -5.12 -5.32 -11.87
N GLU A 9 -6.38 -5.42 -12.31
CA GLU A 9 -6.97 -4.48 -13.26
C GLU A 9 -7.01 -3.03 -12.75
N ASN A 10 -7.16 -2.84 -11.44
CA ASN A 10 -7.11 -1.52 -10.83
C ASN A 10 -5.82 -0.77 -11.12
N TYR A 11 -4.66 -1.45 -11.11
CA TYR A 11 -3.36 -0.87 -11.46
C TYR A 11 -3.15 -0.78 -12.96
N LEU A 12 -3.57 -1.80 -13.71
CA LEU A 12 -3.44 -1.80 -15.16
C LEU A 12 -4.19 -0.63 -15.80
N ARG A 13 -5.41 -0.34 -15.32
CA ARG A 13 -6.22 0.80 -15.78
C ARG A 13 -5.48 2.14 -15.64
N LYS A 14 -4.78 2.33 -14.53
CA LYS A 14 -4.02 3.55 -14.23
C LYS A 14 -2.79 3.69 -15.13
N ILE A 15 -2.05 2.61 -15.34
CA ILE A 15 -0.76 2.65 -16.01
C ILE A 15 -0.86 2.53 -17.54
N ARG A 16 -1.99 2.02 -18.10
CA ARG A 16 -2.16 1.84 -19.57
C ARG A 16 -2.01 3.13 -20.36
N ALA A 17 -2.45 4.28 -19.82
CA ALA A 17 -2.27 5.58 -20.46
C ALA A 17 -0.81 5.95 -20.69
N PHE A 18 0.10 5.34 -19.91
CA PHE A 18 1.54 5.62 -19.95
C PHE A 18 2.36 4.51 -20.61
N TYR A 19 1.73 3.50 -21.22
CA TYR A 19 2.47 2.37 -21.83
C TYR A 19 3.44 2.82 -22.90
N HIS A 20 3.06 3.78 -23.70
CA HIS A 20 3.84 4.27 -24.84
C HIS A 20 4.52 5.62 -24.56
N ASP A 21 4.40 6.13 -23.35
CA ASP A 21 5.05 7.37 -22.93
C ASP A 21 6.55 7.15 -22.74
N THR A 22 7.36 7.84 -23.54
CA THR A 22 8.83 7.79 -23.48
C THR A 22 9.42 8.94 -22.65
N GLY A 23 8.63 9.99 -22.38
CA GLY A 23 9.07 11.15 -21.60
C GLY A 23 9.09 10.92 -20.09
N LEU A 24 8.29 9.96 -19.59
CA LEU A 24 8.18 9.67 -18.15
C LEU A 24 8.62 8.24 -17.83
N ILE A 25 9.40 8.11 -16.77
CA ILE A 25 9.79 6.82 -16.19
C ILE A 25 8.63 6.33 -15.30
N LYS A 26 8.11 5.12 -15.54
CA LYS A 26 7.05 4.50 -14.73
C LYS A 26 7.68 3.73 -13.57
N VAL A 27 7.55 4.27 -12.36
CA VAL A 27 8.13 3.70 -11.13
C VAL A 27 7.04 2.95 -10.38
N ILE A 28 7.18 1.63 -10.25
CA ILE A 28 6.24 0.78 -9.53
C ILE A 28 6.79 0.50 -8.13
N THR A 29 6.13 1.05 -7.12
CA THR A 29 6.47 0.90 -5.70
C THR A 29 5.48 0.03 -4.96
N GLY A 30 5.68 -0.19 -3.68
CA GLY A 30 4.77 -0.96 -2.82
C GLY A 30 5.51 -1.96 -1.93
N VAL A 31 4.84 -2.45 -0.89
CA VAL A 31 5.43 -3.38 0.08
C VAL A 31 6.04 -4.61 -0.61
N ARG A 32 7.09 -5.17 -0.01
CA ARG A 32 7.70 -6.40 -0.53
C ARG A 32 6.64 -7.50 -0.68
N ARG A 33 6.68 -8.24 -1.82
CA ARG A 33 5.75 -9.35 -2.13
C ARG A 33 4.30 -8.94 -2.47
N CYS A 34 3.98 -7.65 -2.66
CA CYS A 34 2.64 -7.22 -3.09
C CYS A 34 2.32 -7.51 -4.56
N GLY A 35 3.30 -7.91 -5.39
CA GLY A 35 3.06 -8.32 -6.79
C GLY A 35 3.66 -7.41 -7.87
N LYS A 36 4.57 -6.48 -7.55
CA LYS A 36 5.20 -5.54 -8.51
C LYS A 36 5.76 -6.22 -9.77
N SER A 37 6.58 -7.25 -9.60
CA SER A 37 7.16 -7.99 -10.72
C SER A 37 6.09 -8.67 -11.59
N CYS A 38 5.00 -9.16 -10.97
CA CYS A 38 3.88 -9.75 -11.70
C CYS A 38 3.11 -8.70 -12.51
N LEU A 39 2.94 -7.48 -11.97
CA LEU A 39 2.32 -6.37 -12.71
C LEU A 39 3.15 -6.03 -13.95
N MET A 40 4.48 -5.88 -13.81
CA MET A 40 5.37 -5.62 -14.95
C MET A 40 5.28 -6.72 -16.01
N LEU A 41 5.25 -7.99 -15.61
CA LEU A 41 5.07 -9.11 -16.55
C LEU A 41 3.71 -9.04 -17.26
N THR A 42 2.66 -8.62 -16.55
CA THR A 42 1.34 -8.44 -17.14
C THR A 42 1.32 -7.30 -18.16
N ILE A 43 1.98 -6.17 -17.85
CA ILE A 43 2.14 -5.05 -18.78
C ILE A 43 2.88 -5.50 -20.05
N ARG A 44 4.00 -6.19 -19.89
CA ARG A 44 4.75 -6.79 -21.01
C ARG A 44 3.84 -7.66 -21.89
N ASP A 45 3.07 -8.54 -21.27
CA ASP A 45 2.20 -9.46 -22.00
C ASP A 45 1.03 -8.73 -22.70
N GLU A 46 0.55 -7.61 -22.15
CA GLU A 46 -0.43 -6.73 -22.81
C GLU A 46 0.18 -6.01 -24.01
N LEU A 47 1.39 -5.47 -23.92
CA LEU A 47 2.12 -4.85 -25.04
C LEU A 47 2.31 -5.84 -26.20
N ILE A 48 2.73 -7.08 -25.90
CA ILE A 48 2.86 -8.14 -26.92
C ILE A 48 1.51 -8.42 -27.60
N LYS A 49 0.41 -8.47 -26.83
CA LYS A 49 -0.95 -8.65 -27.40
C LYS A 49 -1.42 -7.46 -28.22
N GLN A 50 -0.92 -6.27 -27.95
CA GLN A 50 -1.17 -5.05 -28.75
C GLN A 50 -0.33 -4.99 -30.02
N GLY A 51 0.52 -6.00 -30.28
CA GLY A 51 1.33 -6.10 -31.49
C GLY A 51 2.75 -5.57 -31.34
N VAL A 52 3.20 -5.19 -30.14
CA VAL A 52 4.61 -4.80 -29.93
C VAL A 52 5.52 -6.02 -30.16
N PRO A 53 6.51 -5.93 -31.06
CA PRO A 53 7.43 -7.02 -31.31
C PRO A 53 8.24 -7.37 -30.04
N LYS A 54 8.44 -8.65 -29.78
CA LYS A 54 9.26 -9.11 -28.63
C LYS A 54 10.69 -8.57 -28.65
N SER A 55 11.24 -8.29 -29.84
CA SER A 55 12.55 -7.68 -30.03
C SER A 55 12.65 -6.24 -29.52
N ASN A 56 11.52 -5.58 -29.33
CA ASN A 56 11.43 -4.22 -28.79
C ASN A 56 11.17 -4.21 -27.28
N ILE A 57 11.19 -5.37 -26.62
CA ILE A 57 10.88 -5.47 -25.18
C ILE A 57 12.03 -6.17 -24.46
N ALA A 58 12.69 -5.48 -23.54
CA ALA A 58 13.65 -6.07 -22.60
C ALA A 58 13.04 -6.19 -21.22
N PHE A 59 13.20 -7.36 -20.58
CA PHE A 59 12.77 -7.58 -19.20
C PHE A 59 13.94 -8.07 -18.34
N ILE A 60 14.61 -7.13 -17.70
CA ILE A 60 15.82 -7.34 -16.90
C ILE A 60 15.42 -7.50 -15.43
N ASN A 61 15.44 -8.74 -14.91
CA ASN A 61 15.22 -8.98 -13.49
C ASN A 61 16.57 -9.23 -12.80
N LEU A 62 17.04 -8.24 -12.05
CA LEU A 62 18.35 -8.25 -11.38
C LEU A 62 18.48 -9.26 -10.23
N ARG A 63 17.42 -10.06 -9.95
CA ARG A 63 17.46 -11.22 -9.05
C ARG A 63 17.69 -12.54 -9.78
N LYS A 64 17.41 -12.60 -11.08
CA LYS A 64 17.60 -13.82 -11.88
C LYS A 64 19.07 -14.10 -12.18
N ARG A 65 19.42 -15.38 -12.28
CA ARG A 65 20.79 -15.86 -12.50
C ARG A 65 21.48 -15.15 -13.68
N GLY A 66 20.77 -14.89 -14.78
CA GLY A 66 21.31 -14.22 -15.96
C GLY A 66 21.73 -12.76 -15.76
N TYR A 67 21.15 -12.08 -14.75
CA TYR A 67 21.35 -10.64 -14.51
C TYR A 67 21.88 -10.32 -13.11
N MET A 68 22.00 -11.31 -12.21
CA MET A 68 22.42 -11.06 -10.82
C MET A 68 23.85 -10.52 -10.67
N GLY A 69 24.67 -10.65 -11.72
CA GLY A 69 26.05 -10.12 -11.77
C GLY A 69 26.13 -8.64 -12.11
N ILE A 70 25.05 -8.01 -12.60
CA ILE A 70 25.00 -6.60 -12.96
C ILE A 70 24.99 -5.77 -11.69
N LYS A 71 26.02 -4.92 -11.51
CA LYS A 71 26.23 -4.09 -10.29
C LYS A 71 26.61 -2.66 -10.60
N THR A 72 27.04 -2.38 -11.83
CA THR A 72 27.55 -1.06 -12.24
C THR A 72 26.71 -0.50 -13.39
N PRO A 73 26.66 0.83 -13.58
CA PRO A 73 26.03 1.50 -14.71
C PRO A 73 26.44 0.89 -16.05
N TYR A 74 27.75 0.78 -16.32
CA TYR A 74 28.30 0.23 -17.54
C TYR A 74 27.79 -1.20 -17.88
N GLN A 75 27.68 -2.07 -16.84
CA GLN A 75 27.14 -3.41 -17.03
C GLN A 75 25.65 -3.38 -17.38
N LEU A 76 24.90 -2.44 -16.79
CA LEU A 76 23.47 -2.28 -17.09
C LEU A 76 23.28 -1.81 -18.53
N GLU A 77 23.98 -0.77 -18.97
CA GLU A 77 23.96 -0.26 -20.33
C GLU A 77 24.30 -1.36 -21.34
N THR A 78 25.42 -2.09 -21.10
CA THR A 78 25.84 -3.20 -21.98
C THR A 78 24.73 -4.24 -22.19
N VAL A 79 23.95 -4.53 -21.16
CA VAL A 79 22.84 -5.51 -21.26
C VAL A 79 21.63 -4.90 -21.95
N ILE A 80 21.28 -3.65 -21.67
CA ILE A 80 20.17 -2.94 -22.33
C ILE A 80 20.44 -2.89 -23.84
N ASP A 81 21.62 -2.44 -24.26
CA ASP A 81 22.01 -2.33 -25.66
C ASP A 81 22.08 -3.69 -26.40
N LYS A 82 22.43 -4.72 -25.64
CA LYS A 82 22.44 -6.10 -26.20
C LYS A 82 21.02 -6.60 -26.48
N GLU A 83 20.05 -6.30 -25.57
CA GLU A 83 18.68 -6.82 -25.65
C GLU A 83 17.77 -5.97 -26.54
N LEU A 84 18.02 -4.66 -26.68
CA LEU A 84 17.15 -3.72 -27.39
C LEU A 84 17.84 -3.11 -28.64
N LYS A 85 18.05 -3.92 -29.66
CA LYS A 85 18.67 -3.50 -30.95
C LYS A 85 17.64 -3.12 -32.01
N ALA A 86 16.37 -3.32 -31.77
CA ALA A 86 15.30 -3.07 -32.74
C ALA A 86 15.08 -1.57 -32.97
N LYS A 87 14.58 -1.20 -34.16
CA LYS A 87 14.15 0.17 -34.49
C LYS A 87 12.75 0.46 -33.89
N GLY A 88 12.47 1.72 -33.66
CA GLY A 88 11.19 2.22 -33.12
C GLY A 88 11.15 2.15 -31.59
N THR A 89 9.99 2.40 -31.04
CA THR A 89 9.80 2.47 -29.58
C THR A 89 10.22 1.18 -28.90
N LYS A 90 11.07 1.30 -27.91
CA LYS A 90 11.62 0.22 -27.08
C LYS A 90 10.97 0.26 -25.71
N TYR A 91 10.72 -0.90 -25.13
CA TYR A 91 10.07 -1.05 -23.82
C TYR A 91 11.04 -1.72 -22.85
N LEU A 92 11.53 -0.94 -21.90
CA LEU A 92 12.55 -1.36 -20.95
C LEU A 92 11.92 -1.61 -19.58
N PHE A 93 11.94 -2.86 -19.13
CA PHE A 93 11.49 -3.27 -17.81
C PHE A 93 12.68 -3.69 -16.96
N ILE A 94 12.91 -3.01 -15.81
CA ILE A 94 13.98 -3.37 -14.88
C ILE A 94 13.39 -3.63 -13.50
N ASP A 95 13.48 -4.88 -13.06
CA ASP A 95 12.99 -5.33 -11.75
C ASP A 95 14.13 -5.33 -10.73
N GLU A 96 13.92 -4.69 -9.58
CA GLU A 96 14.89 -4.50 -8.48
C GLU A 96 16.10 -3.64 -8.86
N ILE A 97 15.86 -2.50 -9.52
CA ILE A 97 16.86 -1.59 -10.08
C ILE A 97 17.91 -1.13 -9.06
N GLN A 98 17.54 -0.98 -7.79
CA GLN A 98 18.45 -0.56 -6.70
C GLN A 98 19.64 -1.52 -6.44
N LYS A 99 19.71 -2.63 -7.16
CA LYS A 99 20.88 -3.53 -7.11
C LYS A 99 22.06 -3.02 -7.93
N VAL A 100 21.82 -2.08 -8.81
CA VAL A 100 22.84 -1.35 -9.58
C VAL A 100 23.03 0.00 -8.89
N LYS A 101 24.23 0.25 -8.39
CA LYS A 101 24.55 1.54 -7.76
C LYS A 101 24.80 2.58 -8.85
N GLY A 102 24.19 3.75 -8.77
CA GLY A 102 24.27 4.80 -9.78
C GLY A 102 23.48 4.47 -11.06
N PHE A 103 22.35 3.76 -10.90
CA PHE A 103 21.45 3.43 -12.01
C PHE A 103 20.70 4.65 -12.54
N GLU A 104 20.61 5.70 -11.74
CA GLU A 104 19.85 6.92 -12.01
C GLU A 104 20.32 7.58 -13.31
N ASP A 105 21.63 7.75 -13.46
CA ASP A 105 22.26 8.33 -14.66
C ASP A 105 21.95 7.51 -15.91
N VAL A 106 22.00 6.17 -15.80
CA VAL A 106 21.70 5.27 -16.91
C VAL A 106 20.26 5.41 -17.38
N ILE A 107 19.32 5.37 -16.41
CA ILE A 107 17.88 5.45 -16.73
C ILE A 107 17.55 6.81 -17.32
N GLU A 108 18.17 7.89 -16.83
CA GLU A 108 18.01 9.22 -17.38
C GLU A 108 18.55 9.33 -18.82
N ALA A 109 19.74 8.77 -19.09
CA ALA A 109 20.31 8.76 -20.45
C ALA A 109 19.38 8.08 -21.45
N TYR A 110 18.83 6.90 -21.13
CA TYR A 110 17.87 6.22 -22.01
C TYR A 110 16.54 6.95 -22.13
N ARG A 111 16.10 7.71 -21.13
CA ARG A 111 14.90 8.54 -21.21
C ARG A 111 15.13 9.72 -22.18
N GLU A 112 16.31 10.35 -22.14
CA GLU A 112 16.66 11.47 -23.03
C GLU A 112 16.74 11.06 -24.52
N GLU A 113 16.90 9.76 -24.83
CA GLU A 113 16.82 9.26 -26.20
C GLU A 113 15.40 9.29 -26.80
N GLU A 114 14.37 9.51 -25.98
CA GLU A 114 12.94 9.66 -26.34
C GLU A 114 12.31 8.47 -27.10
N ASP A 115 13.02 7.36 -27.28
CA ASP A 115 12.49 6.14 -27.90
C ASP A 115 12.34 4.96 -26.95
N TYR A 116 12.61 5.18 -25.63
CA TYR A 116 12.46 4.19 -24.57
C TYR A 116 11.27 4.46 -23.66
N SER A 117 10.29 3.57 -23.63
CA SER A 117 9.27 3.53 -22.58
C SER A 117 9.78 2.70 -21.40
N ILE A 118 10.11 3.34 -20.28
CA ILE A 118 10.85 2.75 -19.15
C ILE A 118 9.94 2.44 -17.99
N PHE A 119 10.03 1.20 -17.47
CA PHE A 119 9.32 0.72 -16.29
C PHE A 119 10.34 0.16 -15.30
N ILE A 120 10.35 0.69 -14.08
CA ILE A 120 11.27 0.22 -13.05
C ILE A 120 10.53 -0.19 -11.78
N THR A 121 11.07 -1.19 -11.07
CA THR A 121 10.69 -1.49 -9.70
C THR A 121 11.90 -1.52 -8.79
N GLY A 122 11.67 -1.34 -7.52
CA GLY A 122 12.69 -1.51 -6.50
C GLY A 122 12.13 -1.53 -5.10
N SER A 123 13.01 -1.59 -4.09
CA SER A 123 12.57 -1.38 -2.72
C SER A 123 12.17 0.09 -2.54
N ASN A 124 10.99 0.31 -1.94
CA ASN A 124 10.40 1.65 -1.74
C ASN A 124 11.37 2.62 -1.07
N SER A 125 12.11 2.10 -0.12
CA SER A 125 13.09 2.89 0.62
C SER A 125 14.24 3.44 -0.24
N TYR A 126 14.46 2.90 -1.41
CA TYR A 126 15.51 3.34 -2.34
C TYR A 126 14.96 4.22 -3.45
N LEU A 127 13.78 3.86 -4.00
CA LEU A 127 13.16 4.57 -5.11
C LEU A 127 12.47 5.89 -4.70
N LEU A 128 12.11 6.05 -3.41
CA LEU A 128 11.34 7.20 -2.94
C LEU A 128 12.12 8.09 -1.97
N SER A 129 13.41 7.90 -1.83
CA SER A 129 14.24 8.71 -0.92
C SER A 129 15.61 9.00 -1.50
N GLY A 130 16.05 10.23 -1.37
CA GLY A 130 17.39 10.68 -1.71
C GLY A 130 17.57 10.95 -3.20
N GLU A 131 18.58 10.33 -3.80
CA GLU A 131 19.07 10.63 -5.14
C GLU A 131 18.02 10.53 -6.25
N LEU A 132 17.19 9.47 -6.27
CA LEU A 132 16.15 9.31 -7.30
C LEU A 132 15.14 10.46 -7.27
N VAL A 133 14.71 10.89 -6.08
CA VAL A 133 13.76 12.01 -5.95
C VAL A 133 14.39 13.32 -6.40
N THR A 134 15.68 13.54 -6.12
CA THR A 134 16.37 14.77 -6.51
C THR A 134 16.77 14.80 -7.98
N GLU A 135 17.25 13.70 -8.52
CA GLU A 135 17.78 13.62 -9.89
C GLU A 135 16.68 13.44 -10.95
N LEU A 136 15.65 12.68 -10.64
CA LEU A 136 14.54 12.42 -11.56
C LEU A 136 13.26 13.21 -11.26
N THR A 137 13.32 14.28 -10.45
CA THR A 137 12.15 15.12 -10.14
C THR A 137 11.51 15.67 -11.41
N GLY A 138 10.19 15.41 -11.56
CA GLY A 138 9.41 15.82 -12.73
C GLY A 138 9.55 14.91 -13.95
N ARG A 139 10.38 13.86 -13.87
CA ARG A 139 10.68 12.93 -14.98
C ARG A 139 10.16 11.53 -14.76
N TYR A 140 9.47 11.27 -13.65
CA TYR A 140 8.86 9.98 -13.36
C TYR A 140 7.43 10.11 -12.85
N ILE A 141 6.68 9.04 -12.99
CA ILE A 141 5.36 8.86 -12.38
C ILE A 141 5.37 7.59 -11.52
N GLU A 142 4.87 7.73 -10.28
CA GLU A 142 4.80 6.63 -9.32
C GLU A 142 3.45 5.91 -9.37
N PHE A 143 3.50 4.58 -9.37
CA PHE A 143 2.37 3.69 -9.19
C PHE A 143 2.57 2.86 -7.91
N GLU A 144 1.97 3.30 -6.82
CA GLU A 144 2.07 2.61 -5.54
C GLU A 144 1.14 1.40 -5.50
N MET A 145 1.71 0.20 -5.31
CA MET A 145 0.96 -1.04 -5.18
C MET A 145 0.79 -1.45 -3.73
N PHE A 146 -0.44 -1.69 -3.34
CA PHE A 146 -0.80 -2.32 -2.05
C PHE A 146 -0.87 -3.84 -2.18
N THR A 147 -0.99 -4.56 -1.06
CA THR A 147 -1.45 -5.95 -1.06
C THR A 147 -2.84 -6.02 -1.68
N LEU A 148 -3.39 -7.21 -1.89
CA LEU A 148 -4.72 -7.35 -2.50
C LEU A 148 -5.76 -6.58 -1.69
N THR A 149 -6.60 -5.80 -2.37
CA THR A 149 -7.86 -5.33 -1.80
C THR A 149 -8.82 -6.50 -1.61
N PHE A 150 -9.93 -6.30 -0.91
CA PHE A 150 -10.93 -7.36 -0.72
C PHE A 150 -11.48 -7.87 -2.05
N GLU A 151 -11.80 -6.97 -2.99
CA GLU A 151 -12.22 -7.34 -4.35
C GLU A 151 -11.16 -8.19 -5.07
N GLU A 152 -9.90 -7.77 -5.02
CA GLU A 152 -8.80 -8.51 -5.63
C GLU A 152 -8.52 -9.85 -4.93
N TYR A 153 -8.74 -9.93 -3.61
CA TYR A 153 -8.67 -11.18 -2.85
C TYR A 153 -9.69 -12.19 -3.35
N LEU A 154 -10.96 -11.78 -3.51
CA LEU A 154 -12.01 -12.62 -4.08
C LEU A 154 -11.69 -13.02 -5.53
N GLY A 155 -11.24 -12.05 -6.34
CA GLY A 155 -10.83 -12.29 -7.72
C GLY A 155 -9.66 -13.29 -7.83
N MET A 156 -8.70 -13.23 -6.94
CA MET A 156 -7.56 -14.15 -6.92
C MET A 156 -7.96 -15.55 -6.41
N LYS A 157 -8.86 -15.66 -5.41
CA LYS A 157 -9.46 -16.95 -5.02
C LYS A 157 -10.15 -17.61 -6.23
N LYS A 158 -10.94 -16.84 -6.99
CA LYS A 158 -11.57 -17.33 -8.23
C LYS A 158 -10.54 -17.77 -9.27
N PHE A 159 -9.48 -17.02 -9.44
CA PHE A 159 -8.36 -17.35 -10.34
C PHE A 159 -7.69 -18.68 -9.97
N TYR A 160 -7.48 -18.93 -8.68
CA TYR A 160 -6.94 -20.19 -8.16
C TYR A 160 -7.98 -21.31 -8.04
N LYS A 161 -9.25 -21.08 -8.47
CA LYS A 161 -10.36 -22.02 -8.36
C LYS A 161 -10.63 -22.45 -6.90
N GLN A 162 -10.38 -21.59 -5.96
CA GLN A 162 -10.71 -21.79 -4.56
C GLN A 162 -12.18 -21.52 -4.32
N LYS A 163 -12.76 -22.20 -3.32
CA LYS A 163 -14.15 -21.97 -2.91
C LYS A 163 -14.28 -20.55 -2.34
N ILE A 164 -15.30 -19.83 -2.79
CA ILE A 164 -15.72 -18.55 -2.24
C ILE A 164 -17.07 -18.78 -1.55
N ASP A 165 -17.19 -18.31 -0.31
CA ASP A 165 -18.44 -18.39 0.42
C ASP A 165 -19.46 -17.40 -0.22
N PRO A 166 -20.72 -17.80 -0.43
CA PRO A 166 -21.76 -16.90 -0.92
C PRO A 166 -22.03 -15.70 0.01
N ASN A 167 -21.79 -15.89 1.30
CA ASN A 167 -21.86 -14.81 2.28
C ASN A 167 -20.56 -14.01 2.29
N LEU A 168 -20.58 -12.80 1.72
CA LEU A 168 -19.41 -11.92 1.63
C LEU A 168 -18.87 -11.51 3.00
N ASP A 169 -19.68 -11.51 4.05
CA ASP A 169 -19.21 -11.19 5.40
C ASP A 169 -18.28 -12.27 5.95
N ILE A 170 -18.52 -13.54 5.62
CA ILE A 170 -17.61 -14.67 5.92
C ILE A 170 -16.28 -14.50 5.16
N GLU A 171 -16.35 -14.13 3.88
CA GLU A 171 -15.14 -13.88 3.08
C GLU A 171 -14.38 -12.65 3.58
N LEU A 172 -15.08 -11.60 4.01
CA LEU A 172 -14.46 -10.44 4.62
C LEU A 172 -13.74 -10.82 5.92
N GLN A 173 -14.34 -11.68 6.74
CA GLN A 173 -13.70 -12.21 7.94
C GLN A 173 -12.45 -13.03 7.62
N ASN A 174 -12.50 -13.86 6.57
CA ASN A 174 -11.33 -14.60 6.09
C ASN A 174 -10.23 -13.65 5.62
N TYR A 175 -10.57 -12.63 4.83
CA TYR A 175 -9.63 -11.61 4.37
C TYR A 175 -8.97 -10.85 5.52
N ILE A 176 -9.73 -10.48 6.56
CA ILE A 176 -9.22 -9.83 7.76
C ILE A 176 -8.11 -10.68 8.41
N ILE A 177 -8.33 -11.97 8.56
CA ILE A 177 -7.42 -12.88 9.29
C ILE A 177 -6.23 -13.31 8.42
N GLU A 178 -6.46 -13.56 7.13
CA GLU A 178 -5.46 -14.08 6.18
C GLU A 178 -4.56 -12.97 5.61
N GLY A 179 -5.11 -11.77 5.47
CA GLY A 179 -4.46 -10.65 4.79
C GLY A 179 -4.56 -10.74 3.27
N GLY A 180 -3.92 -9.76 2.60
CA GLY A 180 -3.96 -9.57 1.16
C GLY A 180 -2.65 -9.92 0.44
N PHE A 181 -1.71 -10.64 1.03
CA PHE A 181 -0.51 -11.05 0.30
C PHE A 181 -0.83 -12.08 -0.80
N PRO A 182 -0.58 -11.76 -2.11
CA PRO A 182 -0.98 -12.64 -3.22
C PRO A 182 -0.50 -14.08 -3.07
N LYS A 183 0.77 -14.27 -2.71
CA LYS A 183 1.37 -15.61 -2.56
C LYS A 183 0.81 -16.39 -1.38
N ALA A 184 0.30 -15.71 -0.35
CA ALA A 184 -0.30 -16.38 0.80
C ALA A 184 -1.55 -17.19 0.40
N LEU A 185 -2.30 -16.72 -0.61
CA LEU A 185 -3.49 -17.42 -1.11
C LEU A 185 -3.22 -18.77 -1.80
N GLU A 186 -1.96 -19.05 -2.17
CA GLU A 186 -1.61 -20.35 -2.72
C GLU A 186 -1.54 -21.44 -1.63
N TYR A 187 -1.49 -21.07 -0.35
CA TYR A 187 -1.47 -22.02 0.77
C TYR A 187 -2.89 -22.30 1.27
N ASN A 188 -3.15 -23.56 1.63
CA ASN A 188 -4.48 -24.00 2.05
C ASN A 188 -4.74 -23.76 3.54
N SER A 189 -3.71 -23.86 4.40
CA SER A 189 -3.90 -23.68 5.84
C SER A 189 -3.54 -22.28 6.30
N LEU A 190 -4.27 -21.77 7.29
CA LEU A 190 -3.95 -20.49 7.94
C LEU A 190 -2.55 -20.50 8.57
N ALA A 191 -2.11 -21.64 9.08
CA ALA A 191 -0.78 -21.80 9.68
C ALA A 191 0.32 -21.58 8.63
N ASP A 192 0.17 -22.12 7.42
CA ASP A 192 1.12 -21.94 6.33
C ASP A 192 1.13 -20.51 5.83
N LYS A 193 -0.05 -19.88 5.70
CA LYS A 193 -0.19 -18.45 5.36
C LYS A 193 0.57 -17.58 6.36
N ARG A 194 0.37 -17.80 7.66
CA ARG A 194 1.07 -17.09 8.74
C ARG A 194 2.59 -17.33 8.72
N THR A 195 3.02 -18.55 8.45
CA THR A 195 4.45 -18.89 8.31
C THR A 195 5.05 -18.11 7.12
N TYR A 196 4.35 -18.06 5.99
CA TYR A 196 4.78 -17.26 4.85
C TYR A 196 4.90 -15.78 5.21
N VAL A 197 3.90 -15.20 5.88
CA VAL A 197 3.91 -13.77 6.27
C VAL A 197 5.05 -13.46 7.24
N ARG A 198 5.34 -14.33 8.23
CA ARG A 198 6.53 -14.15 9.09
C ARG A 198 7.81 -14.07 8.28
N ASN A 199 7.96 -14.93 7.27
CA ASN A 199 9.11 -14.88 6.38
C ASN A 199 9.15 -13.57 5.57
N VAL A 200 8.01 -13.03 5.14
CA VAL A 200 7.94 -11.72 4.46
C VAL A 200 8.41 -10.60 5.41
N ILE A 201 7.95 -10.60 6.66
CA ILE A 201 8.38 -9.61 7.68
C ILE A 201 9.90 -9.68 7.88
N ASN A 202 10.44 -10.88 8.03
CA ASN A 202 11.89 -11.09 8.17
C ASN A 202 12.66 -10.63 6.92
N GLU A 203 12.13 -10.90 5.72
CA GLU A 203 12.74 -10.40 4.47
C GLU A 203 12.73 -8.88 4.39
N ILE A 204 11.66 -8.20 4.80
CA ILE A 204 11.55 -6.74 4.85
C ILE A 204 12.62 -6.21 5.83
N TYR A 205 12.70 -6.78 7.03
CA TYR A 205 13.70 -6.38 8.01
C TYR A 205 15.13 -6.49 7.46
N GLU A 206 15.52 -7.66 6.96
CA GLU A 206 16.89 -7.92 6.50
C GLU A 206 17.26 -7.18 5.20
N LYS A 207 16.32 -7.03 4.28
CA LYS A 207 16.60 -6.53 2.93
C LYS A 207 16.24 -5.05 2.73
N ASP A 208 15.23 -4.54 3.43
CA ASP A 208 14.73 -3.21 3.20
C ASP A 208 15.02 -2.25 4.37
N ILE A 209 15.10 -2.73 5.61
CA ILE A 209 15.35 -1.91 6.79
C ILE A 209 16.81 -1.93 7.20
N LYS A 210 17.35 -3.11 7.55
CA LYS A 210 18.71 -3.27 8.09
C LYS A 210 19.82 -2.80 7.14
N LYS A 211 19.60 -2.89 5.83
CA LYS A 211 20.55 -2.41 4.82
C LYS A 211 20.64 -0.89 4.75
N ARG A 212 19.58 -0.21 5.19
CA ARG A 212 19.45 1.23 5.09
C ARG A 212 19.82 1.97 6.36
N ILE A 213 19.40 1.42 7.50
CA ILE A 213 19.67 2.02 8.79
C ILE A 213 20.44 1.05 9.67
N GLN A 214 21.44 1.59 10.37
CA GLN A 214 22.15 0.79 11.38
C GLN A 214 21.25 0.57 12.60
N ILE A 215 20.83 -0.68 12.81
CA ILE A 215 20.07 -1.08 13.99
C ILE A 215 21.06 -1.62 15.02
N ARG A 216 21.37 -0.83 16.03
CA ARG A 216 22.31 -1.21 17.10
C ARG A 216 21.68 -2.13 18.14
N ASN A 217 20.39 -1.98 18.38
CA ASN A 217 19.62 -2.78 19.33
C ASN A 217 18.39 -3.36 18.61
N LYS A 218 18.51 -4.64 18.21
CA LYS A 218 17.44 -5.36 17.51
C LYS A 218 16.22 -5.57 18.40
N GLU A 219 16.44 -5.89 19.69
CA GLU A 219 15.36 -6.12 20.64
C GLU A 219 14.48 -4.86 20.79
N ALA A 220 15.12 -3.69 20.96
CA ALA A 220 14.39 -2.43 21.02
C ALA A 220 13.63 -2.14 19.71
N PHE A 221 14.23 -2.45 18.55
CA PHE A 221 13.53 -2.31 17.26
C PHE A 221 12.31 -3.21 17.18
N ASP A 222 12.44 -4.49 17.54
CA ASP A 222 11.34 -5.47 17.49
C ASP A 222 10.20 -5.06 18.45
N LYS A 223 10.51 -4.57 19.64
CA LYS A 223 9.52 -4.05 20.60
C LYS A 223 8.79 -2.82 20.07
N ILE A 224 9.50 -1.89 19.44
CA ILE A 224 8.93 -0.69 18.82
C ILE A 224 8.00 -1.10 17.66
N GLN A 225 8.47 -1.97 16.78
CA GLN A 225 7.67 -2.50 15.68
C GLN A 225 6.39 -3.16 16.19
N THR A 226 6.50 -4.05 17.17
CA THR A 226 5.36 -4.76 17.78
C THR A 226 4.39 -3.77 18.42
N TYR A 227 4.90 -2.79 19.18
CA TYR A 227 4.05 -1.78 19.79
C TYR A 227 3.23 -1.01 18.77
N ILE A 228 3.85 -0.53 17.69
CA ILE A 228 3.16 0.26 16.66
C ILE A 228 2.18 -0.61 15.88
N ILE A 229 2.56 -1.84 15.54
CA ILE A 229 1.66 -2.79 14.84
C ILE A 229 0.43 -3.09 15.71
N ASN A 230 0.58 -3.28 17.02
CA ASN A 230 -0.54 -3.57 17.91
C ASN A 230 -1.45 -2.37 18.20
N ASN A 231 -0.95 -1.15 17.98
CA ASN A 231 -1.69 0.10 18.18
C ASN A 231 -2.05 0.81 16.87
N PHE A 232 -2.08 0.07 15.75
CA PHE A 232 -2.50 0.66 14.46
C PHE A 232 -3.94 1.20 14.54
N GLY A 233 -4.26 2.21 13.74
CA GLY A 233 -5.56 2.90 13.78
C GLY A 233 -5.77 3.82 14.98
N SER A 234 -4.93 3.73 16.00
CA SER A 234 -5.02 4.61 17.18
C SER A 234 -4.28 5.93 16.93
N THR A 235 -4.88 7.03 17.38
CA THR A 235 -4.24 8.35 17.35
C THR A 235 -3.04 8.37 18.30
N THR A 236 -1.86 8.64 17.74
CA THR A 236 -0.62 8.64 18.52
C THR A 236 0.37 9.71 18.04
N SER A 237 1.39 9.95 18.83
CA SER A 237 2.53 10.79 18.48
C SER A 237 3.84 10.09 18.84
N ILE A 238 4.94 10.55 18.28
CA ILE A 238 6.28 10.06 18.66
C ILE A 238 6.53 10.24 20.17
N SER A 239 6.00 11.31 20.78
CA SER A 239 6.10 11.52 22.23
C SER A 239 5.34 10.44 23.00
N ASN A 240 4.10 10.15 22.62
CA ASN A 240 3.30 9.13 23.29
C ASN A 240 3.95 7.73 23.16
N ILE A 241 4.44 7.40 21.98
CA ILE A 241 5.17 6.13 21.76
C ILE A 241 6.42 6.08 22.65
N TYR A 242 7.19 7.17 22.72
CA TYR A 242 8.39 7.26 23.54
C TYR A 242 8.09 7.06 25.02
N ASP A 243 7.05 7.71 25.54
CA ASP A 243 6.64 7.64 26.93
C ASP A 243 6.19 6.23 27.31
N GLU A 244 5.40 5.58 26.46
CA GLU A 244 4.94 4.19 26.68
C GLU A 244 6.09 3.17 26.65
N LEU A 245 7.03 3.33 25.72
CA LEU A 245 8.24 2.49 25.66
C LEU A 245 9.10 2.67 26.89
N THR A 246 9.27 3.90 27.37
CA THR A 246 10.04 4.22 28.58
C THR A 246 9.38 3.59 29.82
N LYS A 247 8.06 3.72 29.98
CA LYS A 247 7.28 3.05 31.06
C LYS A 247 7.44 1.53 31.02
N SER A 248 7.55 0.95 29.83
CA SER A 248 7.78 -0.49 29.62
C SER A 248 9.23 -0.92 29.81
N GLY A 249 10.10 -0.03 30.30
CA GLY A 249 11.52 -0.33 30.54
C GLY A 249 12.40 -0.40 29.30
N ILE A 250 11.92 0.09 28.14
CA ILE A 250 12.66 0.07 26.89
C ILE A 250 13.48 1.37 26.76
N ALA A 251 14.78 1.28 27.02
CA ALA A 251 15.69 2.41 26.87
C ALA A 251 15.99 2.68 25.39
N VAL A 252 15.43 3.76 24.86
CA VAL A 252 15.67 4.23 23.49
C VAL A 252 15.77 5.75 23.46
N LYS A 253 16.68 6.30 22.65
CA LYS A 253 16.71 7.76 22.42
C LYS A 253 15.56 8.15 21.48
N ARG A 254 14.94 9.30 21.73
CA ARG A 254 13.83 9.81 20.89
C ARG A 254 14.21 9.90 19.40
N THR A 255 15.43 10.31 19.09
CA THR A 255 15.96 10.36 17.71
C THR A 255 16.04 8.98 17.07
N THR A 256 16.39 7.95 17.86
CA THR A 256 16.41 6.56 17.40
C THR A 256 15.00 6.04 17.15
N LEU A 257 14.03 6.36 18.02
CA LEU A 257 12.62 6.02 17.82
C LEU A 257 12.10 6.62 16.51
N VAL A 258 12.30 7.93 16.29
CA VAL A 258 11.90 8.60 15.03
C VAL A 258 12.46 7.86 13.83
N ARG A 259 13.77 7.53 13.86
CA ARG A 259 14.44 6.82 12.76
C ARG A 259 13.88 5.41 12.54
N TYR A 260 13.52 4.69 13.60
CA TYR A 260 12.93 3.34 13.48
C TYR A 260 11.51 3.39 12.92
N VAL A 261 10.68 4.34 13.39
CA VAL A 261 9.34 4.56 12.84
C VAL A 261 9.41 4.94 11.37
N GLN A 262 10.32 5.86 11.00
CA GLN A 262 10.51 6.24 9.61
C GLN A 262 10.94 5.05 8.73
N ALA A 263 11.82 4.19 9.24
CA ALA A 263 12.24 3.00 8.52
C ALA A 263 11.09 2.00 8.26
N LEU A 264 10.13 1.89 9.19
CA LEU A 264 8.92 1.08 9.00
C LEU A 264 7.99 1.69 7.93
N ILE A 265 7.88 3.02 7.88
CA ILE A 265 7.12 3.75 6.86
C ILE A 265 7.79 3.58 5.49
N ASP A 266 9.08 3.81 5.41
CA ASP A 266 9.86 3.69 4.17
C ASP A 266 9.82 2.26 3.60
N ALA A 267 9.82 1.24 4.48
CA ALA A 267 9.65 -0.15 4.09
C ALA A 267 8.20 -0.51 3.73
N LYS A 268 7.27 0.45 3.82
CA LYS A 268 5.83 0.26 3.58
C LYS A 268 5.21 -0.84 4.45
N ILE A 269 5.70 -1.00 5.69
CA ILE A 269 4.99 -1.78 6.72
C ILE A 269 3.86 -0.94 7.29
N LEU A 270 4.15 0.37 7.47
CA LEU A 270 3.23 1.37 8.02
C LEU A 270 2.94 2.44 6.99
N TYR A 271 1.72 2.93 7.02
CA TYR A 271 1.27 4.13 6.33
C TYR A 271 0.87 5.18 7.37
N GLN A 272 1.43 6.36 7.23
CA GLN A 272 1.10 7.50 8.06
C GLN A 272 -0.14 8.21 7.51
N CYS A 273 -1.20 8.31 8.31
CA CYS A 273 -2.38 9.10 8.01
C CYS A 273 -2.36 10.38 8.85
N LYS A 274 -2.17 11.50 8.17
CA LYS A 274 -2.08 12.82 8.82
C LYS A 274 -3.45 13.30 9.27
N ARG A 275 -3.49 14.10 10.34
CA ARG A 275 -4.72 14.73 10.81
C ARG A 275 -4.93 16.07 10.11
N PHE A 276 -6.19 16.34 9.80
CA PHE A 276 -6.65 17.56 9.19
C PHE A 276 -7.75 18.19 10.03
N ASP A 277 -7.59 19.44 10.43
CA ASP A 277 -8.62 20.18 11.17
C ASP A 277 -9.63 20.76 10.18
N VAL A 278 -10.86 20.27 10.24
CA VAL A 278 -11.94 20.64 9.32
C VAL A 278 -12.33 22.12 9.47
N LYS A 279 -12.27 22.65 10.69
CA LYS A 279 -12.66 24.04 10.98
C LYS A 279 -11.62 25.04 10.48
N SER A 280 -10.34 24.81 10.80
CA SER A 280 -9.26 25.72 10.37
C SER A 280 -8.75 25.42 8.97
N ARG A 281 -9.14 24.30 8.36
CA ARG A 281 -8.67 23.79 7.06
C ARG A 281 -7.15 23.64 6.98
N ARG A 282 -6.54 23.14 8.06
CA ARG A 282 -5.08 22.97 8.18
C ARG A 282 -4.70 21.56 8.58
N SER A 283 -3.60 21.07 7.99
CA SER A 283 -2.96 19.83 8.48
C SER A 283 -2.37 20.08 9.86
N LEU A 284 -2.65 19.18 10.80
CA LEU A 284 -2.16 19.26 12.16
C LEU A 284 -0.79 18.57 12.26
N LYS A 285 0.10 19.19 13.05
CA LYS A 285 1.39 18.59 13.42
C LYS A 285 1.24 17.81 14.72
N GLY A 286 2.00 16.72 14.84
CA GLY A 286 2.18 15.97 16.10
C GLY A 286 1.42 14.66 16.13
N GLU A 287 0.11 14.66 16.36
CA GLU A 287 -0.69 13.42 16.41
C GLU A 287 -1.11 12.94 15.03
N GLN A 288 -1.12 11.64 14.85
CA GLN A 288 -1.47 10.96 13.59
C GLN A 288 -1.93 9.54 13.85
N LYS A 289 -2.54 8.89 12.85
CA LYS A 289 -2.77 7.44 12.89
C LYS A 289 -1.77 6.73 11.98
N TYR A 290 -1.44 5.49 12.33
CA TYR A 290 -0.69 4.59 11.47
C TYR A 290 -1.58 3.43 11.06
N TYR A 291 -1.59 3.12 9.77
CA TYR A 291 -2.27 1.95 9.22
C TYR A 291 -1.25 0.97 8.67
N LEU A 292 -1.59 -0.31 8.68
CA LEU A 292 -0.74 -1.39 8.21
C LEU A 292 -0.88 -1.57 6.70
N ALA A 293 0.20 -1.94 6.04
CA ALA A 293 0.16 -2.35 4.64
C ALA A 293 -0.65 -3.63 4.44
N ASP A 294 -0.73 -4.46 5.48
CA ASP A 294 -1.49 -5.71 5.47
C ASP A 294 -1.86 -6.12 6.90
N LEU A 295 -3.11 -6.48 7.11
CA LEU A 295 -3.60 -6.90 8.43
C LEU A 295 -2.94 -8.19 8.93
N SER A 296 -2.42 -9.04 8.04
CA SER A 296 -1.69 -10.23 8.44
C SER A 296 -0.46 -9.92 9.30
N PHE A 297 0.12 -8.73 9.19
CA PHE A 297 1.21 -8.29 10.09
C PHE A 297 0.78 -8.24 11.56
N TYR A 298 -0.45 -7.77 11.82
CA TYR A 298 -1.01 -7.76 13.16
C TYR A 298 -1.26 -9.17 13.67
N PHE A 299 -1.92 -10.02 12.87
CA PHE A 299 -2.28 -11.38 13.29
C PHE A 299 -1.09 -12.35 13.43
N VAL A 300 0.02 -12.08 12.76
CA VAL A 300 1.26 -12.88 12.89
C VAL A 300 2.03 -12.53 14.16
N ASN A 301 1.98 -11.26 14.59
CA ASN A 301 2.74 -10.75 15.73
C ASN A 301 1.93 -10.71 17.04
N ASN A 302 0.61 -10.79 16.95
CA ASN A 302 -0.26 -10.69 18.13
C ASN A 302 -0.51 -12.07 18.75
N VAL A 303 -0.46 -12.11 20.08
CA VAL A 303 -0.74 -13.31 20.89
C VAL A 303 -2.21 -13.34 21.31
N ASP A 304 -2.90 -12.20 21.28
CA ASP A 304 -4.31 -12.08 21.68
C ASP A 304 -5.22 -12.49 20.51
N ASN A 305 -6.14 -13.41 20.76
CA ASN A 305 -7.12 -13.85 19.78
C ASN A 305 -8.33 -12.91 19.63
N ARG A 306 -8.45 -11.90 20.50
CA ARG A 306 -9.53 -10.90 20.42
C ARG A 306 -9.23 -9.89 19.34
N ILE A 307 -10.16 -9.75 18.41
CA ILE A 307 -10.05 -8.79 17.31
C ILE A 307 -10.67 -7.47 17.75
N ASN A 308 -9.89 -6.41 17.75
CA ASN A 308 -10.42 -5.07 17.84
C ASN A 308 -10.89 -4.62 16.46
N TYR A 309 -12.17 -4.78 16.17
CA TYR A 309 -12.73 -4.53 14.83
C TYR A 309 -12.68 -3.07 14.40
N GLY A 310 -12.74 -2.09 15.31
CA GLY A 310 -12.67 -0.68 14.93
C GLY A 310 -11.42 -0.37 14.06
N PRO A 311 -10.20 -0.47 14.61
CA PRO A 311 -8.98 -0.26 13.84
C PRO A 311 -8.82 -1.17 12.62
N VAL A 312 -9.31 -2.42 12.71
CA VAL A 312 -9.24 -3.38 11.59
C VAL A 312 -10.07 -2.91 10.40
N LEU A 313 -11.31 -2.50 10.64
CA LEU A 313 -12.19 -2.00 9.58
C LEU A 313 -11.70 -0.65 9.03
N GLU A 314 -11.22 0.24 9.89
CA GLU A 314 -10.57 1.47 9.45
C GLU A 314 -9.37 1.16 8.52
N ASN A 315 -8.53 0.17 8.87
CA ASN A 315 -7.39 -0.21 8.03
C ASN A 315 -7.81 -0.70 6.64
N ILE A 316 -8.89 -1.46 6.55
CA ILE A 316 -9.44 -1.95 5.27
C ILE A 316 -9.95 -0.78 4.43
N VAL A 317 -10.70 0.15 5.02
CA VAL A 317 -11.20 1.35 4.33
C VAL A 317 -10.04 2.22 3.88
N TYR A 318 -9.03 2.41 4.73
CA TYR A 318 -7.81 3.14 4.38
C TYR A 318 -7.08 2.52 3.18
N GLN A 319 -6.84 1.21 3.20
CA GLN A 319 -6.20 0.51 2.07
C GLN A 319 -7.02 0.61 0.79
N TYR A 320 -8.34 0.42 0.87
CA TYR A 320 -9.24 0.58 -0.26
C TYR A 320 -9.13 1.99 -0.83
N ALA A 321 -9.30 3.03 -0.01
CA ALA A 321 -9.25 4.42 -0.45
C ALA A 321 -7.90 4.76 -1.12
N ARG A 322 -6.78 4.35 -0.51
CA ARG A 322 -5.46 4.58 -1.07
C ARG A 322 -5.21 3.81 -2.37
N SER A 323 -5.69 2.57 -2.48
CA SER A 323 -5.55 1.75 -3.69
C SER A 323 -6.39 2.26 -4.87
N THR A 324 -7.44 3.05 -4.59
CA THR A 324 -8.30 3.71 -5.56
C THR A 324 -7.98 5.20 -5.75
N ASP A 325 -6.75 5.62 -5.35
CA ASP A 325 -6.17 6.95 -5.54
C ASP A 325 -6.87 8.09 -4.79
N TYR A 326 -7.59 7.79 -3.72
CA TYR A 326 -8.03 8.83 -2.81
C TYR A 326 -6.86 9.34 -1.95
N GLU A 327 -6.79 10.65 -1.79
CA GLU A 327 -6.06 11.26 -0.68
C GLU A 327 -6.86 11.05 0.60
N VAL A 328 -6.20 10.59 1.65
CA VAL A 328 -6.85 10.22 2.92
C VAL A 328 -6.21 10.98 4.08
N SER A 329 -7.05 11.56 4.92
CA SER A 329 -6.66 12.22 6.17
C SER A 329 -7.62 11.83 7.29
N VAL A 330 -7.18 11.89 8.55
CA VAL A 330 -8.06 11.80 9.71
C VAL A 330 -8.66 13.17 10.00
N GLY A 331 -9.99 13.27 10.14
CA GLY A 331 -10.68 14.52 10.37
C GLY A 331 -10.71 14.91 11.86
N LYS A 332 -10.33 16.14 12.21
CA LYS A 332 -10.55 16.71 13.55
C LYS A 332 -11.62 17.79 13.50
N ILE A 333 -12.63 17.67 14.38
CA ILE A 333 -13.76 18.61 14.48
C ILE A 333 -13.89 19.01 15.95
N GLY A 334 -13.19 20.06 16.36
CA GLY A 334 -13.08 20.44 17.76
C GLY A 334 -12.42 19.33 18.60
N ARG A 335 -13.21 18.68 19.49
CA ARG A 335 -12.73 17.53 20.29
C ARG A 335 -13.08 16.18 19.68
N LEU A 336 -13.86 16.15 18.60
CA LEU A 336 -14.27 14.93 17.93
C LEU A 336 -13.30 14.58 16.81
N GLU A 337 -13.30 13.31 16.43
CA GLU A 337 -12.52 12.76 15.34
C GLU A 337 -13.45 12.10 14.34
N CYS A 338 -13.31 12.43 13.06
CA CYS A 338 -13.89 11.73 11.94
C CYS A 338 -12.80 10.80 11.38
N ASP A 339 -13.10 9.52 11.20
CA ASP A 339 -12.10 8.53 10.87
C ASP A 339 -11.39 8.89 9.58
N PHE A 340 -12.13 9.27 8.52
CA PHE A 340 -11.51 9.68 7.29
C PHE A 340 -12.18 10.90 6.65
N ILE A 341 -11.32 11.72 6.08
CA ILE A 341 -11.63 12.67 5.03
C ILE A 341 -10.95 12.15 3.78
N ILE A 342 -11.72 11.93 2.72
CA ILE A 342 -11.19 11.46 1.44
C ILE A 342 -11.39 12.51 0.36
N ARG A 343 -10.47 12.56 -0.61
CA ARG A 343 -10.53 13.42 -1.77
C ARG A 343 -10.01 12.65 -2.98
N ASP A 344 -10.77 12.67 -4.08
CA ASP A 344 -10.30 12.12 -5.35
C ASP A 344 -9.53 13.16 -6.18
N GLN A 345 -9.04 12.74 -7.34
CA GLN A 345 -8.29 13.59 -8.26
C GLN A 345 -9.16 14.68 -8.91
N MET A 346 -10.49 14.53 -8.92
CA MET A 346 -11.45 15.54 -9.40
C MET A 346 -11.88 16.50 -8.30
N LEU A 347 -11.22 16.44 -7.14
CA LEU A 347 -11.51 17.23 -5.94
C LEU A 347 -12.88 16.95 -5.32
N ASN A 348 -13.52 15.83 -5.63
CA ASN A 348 -14.64 15.35 -4.85
C ASN A 348 -14.19 15.02 -3.44
N TYR A 349 -15.01 15.38 -2.47
CA TYR A 349 -14.65 15.35 -1.07
C TYR A 349 -15.73 14.60 -0.28
N ALA A 350 -15.36 13.78 0.67
CA ALA A 350 -16.32 13.11 1.54
C ALA A 350 -15.74 12.87 2.94
N TYR A 351 -16.65 12.69 3.90
CA TYR A 351 -16.36 12.32 5.28
C TYR A 351 -16.84 10.92 5.54
N ILE A 352 -16.03 10.11 6.22
CA ILE A 352 -16.34 8.71 6.48
C ILE A 352 -16.11 8.42 7.96
N GLN A 353 -17.11 7.82 8.58
CA GLN A 353 -17.04 7.19 9.89
C GLN A 353 -17.14 5.68 9.70
N VAL A 354 -16.33 4.91 10.42
CA VAL A 354 -16.23 3.45 10.28
C VAL A 354 -16.54 2.80 11.63
N ALA A 355 -17.51 1.92 11.67
CA ALA A 355 -17.86 1.19 12.87
C ALA A 355 -18.16 -0.28 12.56
N MET A 356 -18.10 -1.15 13.56
CA MET A 356 -18.53 -2.55 13.42
C MET A 356 -20.03 -2.62 13.16
N THR A 357 -20.80 -1.88 13.98
CA THR A 357 -22.25 -1.79 13.91
C THR A 357 -22.71 -0.49 14.54
N ILE A 358 -23.87 0.00 14.12
CA ILE A 358 -24.60 1.09 14.76
C ILE A 358 -25.94 0.62 15.36
N MET A 359 -26.18 -0.70 15.37
CA MET A 359 -27.46 -1.29 15.77
C MET A 359 -27.44 -1.88 17.19
N ASP A 360 -26.28 -1.88 17.86
CA ASP A 360 -26.15 -2.43 19.22
C ASP A 360 -26.91 -1.61 20.26
N SER A 361 -26.84 -0.27 20.14
CA SER A 361 -27.54 0.66 21.02
C SER A 361 -27.68 2.03 20.37
N ARG A 362 -28.69 2.80 20.85
CA ARG A 362 -28.86 4.19 20.41
C ARG A 362 -27.66 5.08 20.78
N GLU A 363 -26.99 4.77 21.87
CA GLU A 363 -25.77 5.49 22.29
C GLU A 363 -24.63 5.27 21.27
N THR A 364 -24.43 4.03 20.80
CA THR A 364 -23.45 3.70 19.75
C THR A 364 -23.79 4.42 18.46
N GLU A 365 -25.05 4.35 18.02
CA GLU A 365 -25.53 5.08 16.86
C GLU A 365 -25.24 6.58 16.99
N ASP A 366 -25.70 7.21 18.06
CA ASP A 366 -25.52 8.65 18.27
C ASP A 366 -24.03 9.06 18.30
N ARG A 367 -23.15 8.22 18.81
CA ARG A 367 -21.71 8.47 18.83
C ARG A 367 -21.15 8.56 17.41
N GLU A 368 -21.49 7.61 16.54
CA GLU A 368 -20.95 7.54 15.17
C GLU A 368 -21.53 8.64 14.28
N TYR A 369 -22.82 8.97 14.40
CA TYR A 369 -23.44 10.03 13.61
C TYR A 369 -23.06 11.43 14.10
N ARG A 370 -22.87 11.64 15.40
CA ARG A 370 -22.63 12.95 16.04
C ARG A 370 -21.45 13.70 15.43
N VAL A 371 -20.42 12.99 15.02
CA VAL A 371 -19.22 13.59 14.41
C VAL A 371 -19.59 14.24 13.08
N LEU A 372 -20.27 13.48 12.22
CA LEU A 372 -20.67 13.90 10.88
C LEU A 372 -21.75 14.98 10.91
N GLU A 373 -22.69 14.93 11.86
CA GLU A 373 -23.73 15.96 12.08
C GLU A 373 -23.16 17.34 12.44
N LYS A 374 -21.95 17.38 13.03
CA LYS A 374 -21.27 18.64 13.36
C LYS A 374 -20.55 19.28 12.19
N ILE A 375 -20.37 18.56 11.10
CA ILE A 375 -19.78 19.09 9.87
C ILE A 375 -20.84 19.83 9.08
N ARG A 376 -20.75 21.15 9.04
CA ARG A 376 -21.72 22.03 8.39
C ARG A 376 -21.25 22.43 6.97
N ASP A 377 -21.23 21.47 6.08
CA ASP A 377 -21.00 21.67 4.65
C ASP A 377 -21.85 20.71 3.82
N ASN A 378 -21.81 20.85 2.50
CA ASN A 378 -22.62 20.07 1.56
C ASN A 378 -21.91 18.84 1.00
N TYR A 379 -20.74 18.50 1.52
CA TYR A 379 -20.04 17.30 1.04
C TYR A 379 -20.69 16.02 1.60
N PRO A 380 -20.66 14.93 0.84
CA PRO A 380 -21.20 13.65 1.27
C PRO A 380 -20.60 13.17 2.60
N LYS A 381 -21.43 12.56 3.41
CA LYS A 381 -21.07 12.00 4.72
C LYS A 381 -21.53 10.55 4.78
N TYR A 382 -20.62 9.65 5.09
CA TYR A 382 -20.88 8.22 5.11
C TYR A 382 -20.59 7.62 6.48
N VAL A 383 -21.49 6.73 6.93
CA VAL A 383 -21.22 5.77 8.00
C VAL A 383 -21.09 4.40 7.36
N LEU A 384 -19.92 3.78 7.50
CA LEU A 384 -19.64 2.45 6.95
C LEU A 384 -19.63 1.42 8.08
N THR A 385 -20.45 0.38 7.95
CA THR A 385 -20.54 -0.69 8.95
C THR A 385 -20.62 -2.06 8.29
N ARG A 386 -20.60 -3.12 9.09
CA ARG A 386 -20.89 -4.48 8.63
C ARG A 386 -22.39 -4.83 8.69
N ASN A 387 -23.26 -3.87 8.96
CA ASN A 387 -24.71 -4.12 8.98
C ASN A 387 -25.27 -4.31 7.57
N ASP A 388 -26.15 -5.30 7.39
CA ASP A 388 -26.92 -5.50 6.17
C ASP A 388 -28.12 -4.55 6.10
N LEU A 389 -28.70 -4.21 7.25
CA LEU A 389 -29.77 -3.21 7.32
C LEU A 389 -29.17 -1.81 7.26
N ILE A 390 -29.61 -1.07 6.25
CA ILE A 390 -29.14 0.29 5.98
C ILE A 390 -30.17 1.29 6.46
N GLN A 391 -29.73 2.32 7.15
CA GLN A 391 -30.57 3.44 7.59
C GLN A 391 -29.99 4.79 7.12
N GLN A 392 -30.83 5.81 7.11
CA GLN A 392 -30.39 7.18 6.80
C GLN A 392 -30.76 8.08 7.98
N ARG A 393 -29.85 8.99 8.34
CA ARG A 393 -30.05 9.95 9.40
C ARG A 393 -29.41 11.29 9.05
N SER A 394 -30.19 12.36 9.10
CA SER A 394 -29.69 13.75 8.91
C SER A 394 -28.96 13.96 7.58
N GLY A 395 -29.33 13.24 6.49
CA GLY A 395 -28.65 13.30 5.21
C GLY A 395 -27.31 12.54 5.16
N ILE A 396 -26.94 11.84 6.22
CA ILE A 396 -25.78 10.99 6.30
C ILE A 396 -26.12 9.62 5.72
N ILE A 397 -25.29 9.11 4.82
CA ILE A 397 -25.51 7.88 4.08
C ILE A 397 -24.86 6.72 4.83
N HIS A 398 -25.66 5.75 5.25
CA HIS A 398 -25.15 4.50 5.82
C HIS A 398 -24.98 3.47 4.70
N ARG A 399 -23.85 2.77 4.69
CA ARG A 399 -23.55 1.70 3.69
C ARG A 399 -22.86 0.52 4.36
N ASN A 400 -23.10 -0.67 3.80
CA ASN A 400 -22.30 -1.85 4.17
C ASN A 400 -20.86 -1.70 3.65
N ILE A 401 -19.89 -1.99 4.51
CA ILE A 401 -18.47 -1.85 4.19
C ILE A 401 -18.03 -2.81 3.08
N GLY A 402 -18.57 -4.05 3.07
CA GLY A 402 -18.28 -5.04 2.04
C GLY A 402 -18.67 -4.56 0.65
N ASP A 403 -19.84 -3.94 0.54
CA ASP A 403 -20.33 -3.38 -0.73
C ASP A 403 -19.47 -2.23 -1.22
N VAL A 404 -19.04 -1.36 -0.30
CA VAL A 404 -18.19 -0.21 -0.65
C VAL A 404 -16.82 -0.65 -1.14
N ILE A 405 -16.15 -1.55 -0.43
CA ILE A 405 -14.79 -1.98 -0.77
C ILE A 405 -14.70 -2.96 -1.94
N THR A 406 -15.85 -3.43 -2.46
CA THR A 406 -15.96 -4.17 -3.71
C THR A 406 -16.45 -3.29 -4.87
N SER A 407 -16.81 -2.04 -4.61
CA SER A 407 -17.15 -1.05 -5.63
C SER A 407 -15.91 -0.32 -6.15
N HIS A 408 -16.02 0.33 -7.30
CA HIS A 408 -14.92 1.11 -7.88
C HIS A 408 -14.85 2.55 -7.35
N SER A 409 -15.86 3.00 -6.62
CA SER A 409 -15.93 4.36 -6.07
C SER A 409 -16.76 4.41 -4.80
N ILE A 410 -16.31 5.21 -3.83
CA ILE A 410 -17.10 5.52 -2.62
C ILE A 410 -18.27 6.43 -2.97
N PHE A 411 -18.14 7.25 -4.02
CA PHE A 411 -19.12 8.25 -4.43
C PHE A 411 -20.26 7.71 -5.31
N THR A 412 -20.25 6.41 -5.65
CA THR A 412 -21.31 5.78 -6.46
C THR A 412 -22.35 5.06 -5.65
#